data_48d8c845c7343a5bc99c1137c4e13f43
#
_entry.id   48d8c845c7343a5bc99c1137c4e13f43
#
_cell.length_a   1.000
_cell.length_b   1.000
_cell.length_c   1.000
_cell.angle_alpha   90.00
_cell.angle_beta   90.00
_cell.angle_gamma   90.00
#
_symmetry.space_group_name_H-M   'P 1'
#
loop_
_entity.id
_entity.type
_entity.pdbx_description
1 polymer ?
#
loop_
_entity_poly.entity_id
_entity_poly.type
_entity_poly.pdbx_seq_one_letter_code
_entity_poly.pdbx_strand_id
1 'polypeptide(L)'
;MKINKTIVLVILLFLASCASKKDVYYFQDIDNSAQESSFKFLNIQPGDILDIQIKALNPESVLVFQKQYSVALPQNQIQNRVVDGYLVGEDGSINLPIVGAIDTSEKTTNSLALEIQEVLSSYIKDPSVNIRLLNFRVSVLGEVARPGTYTILEERISIPQALGLAGDLTINGDRNHVLLIRNQDGQKENQVIDLTKSEFLQSEFYFLKQNDIIYVRPNNARVISSGLVGNASTLVSILSLAVSLFIVITR
;
A
#
# COMPACT_ATOMS: atom_id res chain seq x y z
N MET A 1 1.91 -29.42 54.04
CA MET A 1 1.96 -28.05 53.51
C MET A 1 0.62 -27.78 52.79
N LYS A 2 -0.32 -27.05 53.43
CA LYS A 2 -1.66 -26.76 52.82
C LYS A 2 -1.49 -25.62 51.84
N ILE A 3 -1.53 -25.93 50.54
CA ILE A 3 -1.55 -24.90 49.49
C ILE A 3 -2.82 -24.06 49.73
N ASN A 4 -2.60 -22.77 49.96
CA ASN A 4 -3.70 -21.84 50.25
C ASN A 4 -4.61 -21.74 49.01
N LYS A 5 -5.90 -22.07 49.15
CA LYS A 5 -6.90 -22.04 48.04
C LYS A 5 -6.89 -20.70 47.28
N THR A 6 -6.55 -19.61 47.96
CA THR A 6 -6.38 -18.28 47.39
C THR A 6 -5.24 -18.20 46.38
N ILE A 7 -4.11 -18.89 46.59
CA ILE A 7 -2.98 -18.91 45.65
C ILE A 7 -3.35 -19.65 44.36
N VAL A 8 -4.07 -20.77 44.46
CA VAL A 8 -4.58 -21.53 43.31
C VAL A 8 -5.57 -20.73 42.53
N LEU A 9 -6.45 -19.98 43.19
CA LEU A 9 -7.44 -19.13 42.54
C LEU A 9 -6.78 -17.97 41.76
N VAL A 10 -5.75 -17.35 42.32
CA VAL A 10 -4.97 -16.28 41.66
C VAL A 10 -4.22 -16.81 40.44
N ILE A 11 -3.63 -18.00 40.52
CA ILE A 11 -2.95 -18.64 39.37
C ILE A 11 -3.96 -18.97 38.25
N LEU A 12 -5.16 -19.44 38.62
CA LEU A 12 -6.23 -19.74 37.64
C LEU A 12 -6.72 -18.49 36.92
N LEU A 13 -6.77 -17.34 37.59
CA LEU A 13 -7.15 -16.05 36.99
C LEU A 13 -6.13 -15.56 35.96
N PHE A 14 -4.85 -15.85 36.10
CA PHE A 14 -3.80 -15.50 35.13
C PHE A 14 -3.83 -16.35 33.85
N LEU A 15 -4.49 -17.51 33.87
CA LEU A 15 -4.61 -18.40 32.68
C LEU A 15 -5.75 -18.02 31.74
N ALA A 16 -6.59 -17.04 32.09
CA ALA A 16 -7.77 -16.64 31.34
C ALA A 16 -7.50 -15.53 30.27
N SER A 17 -6.24 -15.27 29.92
CA SER A 17 -5.90 -14.29 28.85
C SER A 17 -6.10 -14.94 27.47
N CYS A 18 -7.36 -14.98 27.00
CA CYS A 18 -7.68 -15.37 25.62
C CYS A 18 -7.49 -14.18 24.68
N ALA A 19 -6.58 -14.28 23.72
CA ALA A 19 -6.53 -13.39 22.58
C ALA A 19 -7.82 -13.57 21.76
N SER A 20 -8.49 -12.48 21.42
CA SER A 20 -9.70 -12.54 20.58
C SER A 20 -9.31 -12.85 19.13
N LYS A 21 -9.88 -13.91 18.54
CA LYS A 21 -9.71 -14.25 17.13
C LYS A 21 -10.24 -13.14 16.20
N LYS A 22 -11.19 -12.31 16.69
CA LYS A 22 -11.82 -11.23 15.91
C LYS A 22 -10.83 -10.16 15.44
N ASP A 23 -9.69 -9.98 16.11
CA ASP A 23 -8.72 -8.96 15.75
C ASP A 23 -7.74 -9.42 14.64
N VAL A 24 -7.89 -10.67 14.16
CA VAL A 24 -6.95 -11.30 13.22
C VAL A 24 -7.55 -11.51 11.82
N TYR A 25 -8.85 -11.67 11.71
CA TYR A 25 -9.51 -11.97 10.43
C TYR A 25 -9.91 -10.71 9.68
N TYR A 26 -9.78 -10.75 8.34
CA TYR A 26 -10.29 -9.74 7.42
C TYR A 26 -11.79 -9.98 7.14
N PHE A 27 -12.52 -8.94 6.74
CA PHE A 27 -13.85 -9.01 6.13
C PHE A 27 -14.89 -9.86 6.91
N GLN A 28 -14.96 -9.67 8.22
CA GLN A 28 -15.77 -10.52 9.11
C GLN A 28 -17.28 -10.40 8.88
N ASP A 29 -17.72 -9.32 8.25
CA ASP A 29 -19.11 -8.97 7.97
C ASP A 29 -19.46 -9.04 6.48
N ILE A 30 -18.67 -9.78 5.68
CA ILE A 30 -18.92 -9.89 4.26
C ILE A 30 -20.16 -10.73 4.00
N ASP A 31 -21.26 -10.08 3.65
CA ASP A 31 -22.45 -10.75 3.18
C ASP A 31 -22.28 -11.18 1.71
N ASN A 32 -22.93 -12.31 1.34
CA ASN A 32 -22.86 -12.86 -0.03
C ASN A 32 -23.61 -12.03 -1.09
N SER A 33 -23.98 -10.79 -0.78
CA SER A 33 -24.57 -9.86 -1.74
C SER A 33 -23.46 -9.33 -2.66
N ALA A 34 -23.57 -9.60 -3.95
CA ALA A 34 -22.74 -8.97 -4.96
C ALA A 34 -22.94 -7.46 -4.90
N GLN A 35 -21.94 -6.74 -4.42
CA GLN A 35 -21.95 -5.28 -4.35
C GLN A 35 -21.19 -4.76 -5.57
N GLU A 36 -21.87 -3.92 -6.36
CA GLU A 36 -21.23 -3.21 -7.46
C GLU A 36 -20.24 -2.19 -6.87
N SER A 37 -18.96 -2.42 -7.06
CA SER A 37 -17.96 -1.39 -6.77
C SER A 37 -18.00 -0.35 -7.86
N SER A 38 -18.28 0.91 -7.53
CA SER A 38 -18.18 2.03 -8.47
C SER A 38 -16.71 2.22 -8.88
N PHE A 39 -16.43 1.91 -10.12
CA PHE A 39 -15.10 1.87 -10.66
C PHE A 39 -14.68 3.27 -11.15
N LYS A 40 -13.69 3.88 -10.49
CA LYS A 40 -13.10 5.14 -10.96
C LYS A 40 -11.64 4.88 -11.36
N PHE A 41 -11.30 5.11 -12.64
CA PHE A 41 -9.91 5.07 -13.09
C PHE A 41 -9.11 6.21 -12.46
N LEU A 42 -7.82 5.97 -12.26
CA LEU A 42 -6.91 6.99 -11.76
C LEU A 42 -6.60 8.01 -12.86
N ASN A 43 -6.63 9.29 -12.50
CA ASN A 43 -6.17 10.35 -13.37
C ASN A 43 -4.65 10.46 -13.32
N ILE A 44 -4.08 10.82 -14.46
CA ILE A 44 -2.65 11.12 -14.60
C ILE A 44 -2.34 12.37 -13.77
N GLN A 45 -1.17 12.37 -13.11
CA GLN A 45 -0.74 13.45 -12.23
C GLN A 45 0.62 14.02 -12.68
N PRO A 46 0.92 15.29 -12.36
CA PRO A 46 2.26 15.85 -12.54
C PRO A 46 3.33 14.97 -11.85
N GLY A 47 4.44 14.71 -12.54
CA GLY A 47 5.50 13.81 -12.08
C GLY A 47 5.30 12.34 -12.44
N ASP A 48 4.18 11.97 -13.05
CA ASP A 48 4.00 10.64 -13.63
C ASP A 48 4.91 10.44 -14.84
N ILE A 49 5.36 9.20 -15.05
CA ILE A 49 6.15 8.80 -16.22
C ILE A 49 5.31 7.83 -17.04
N LEU A 50 4.98 8.23 -18.25
CA LEU A 50 4.12 7.48 -19.16
C LEU A 50 4.94 6.73 -20.19
N ASP A 51 4.73 5.42 -20.33
CA ASP A 51 5.14 4.63 -21.50
C ASP A 51 4.05 4.76 -22.55
N ILE A 52 4.33 5.47 -23.64
CA ILE A 52 3.42 5.68 -24.76
C ILE A 52 3.86 4.83 -25.93
N GLN A 53 3.16 3.74 -26.16
CA GLN A 53 3.42 2.81 -27.26
C GLN A 53 2.52 3.10 -28.43
N ILE A 54 3.11 3.57 -29.52
CA ILE A 54 2.39 3.86 -30.78
C ILE A 54 2.70 2.72 -31.75
N LYS A 55 1.66 2.15 -32.36
CA LYS A 55 1.74 1.11 -33.40
C LYS A 55 0.90 1.53 -34.61
N ALA A 56 1.32 1.14 -35.80
CA ALA A 56 0.58 1.35 -37.04
C ALA A 56 0.85 0.19 -38.02
N LEU A 57 0.07 0.14 -39.11
CA LEU A 57 0.26 -0.86 -40.17
C LEU A 57 1.65 -0.78 -40.82
N ASN A 58 2.20 0.45 -40.97
CA ASN A 58 3.57 0.67 -41.40
C ASN A 58 4.43 1.04 -40.18
N PRO A 59 5.30 0.14 -39.68
CA PRO A 59 6.15 0.41 -38.49
C PRO A 59 7.12 1.59 -38.71
N GLU A 60 7.56 1.87 -39.94
CA GLU A 60 8.47 2.97 -40.23
C GLU A 60 7.83 4.34 -39.96
N SER A 61 6.51 4.46 -40.14
CA SER A 61 5.80 5.70 -39.93
C SER A 61 5.72 6.14 -38.47
N VAL A 62 5.94 5.22 -37.52
CA VAL A 62 5.87 5.52 -36.09
C VAL A 62 7.22 5.84 -35.46
N LEU A 63 8.33 5.55 -36.13
CA LEU A 63 9.68 5.74 -35.59
C LEU A 63 9.99 7.18 -35.16
N VAL A 64 9.46 8.15 -35.87
CA VAL A 64 9.66 9.59 -35.60
C VAL A 64 8.90 10.06 -34.34
N PHE A 65 7.87 9.33 -33.92
CA PHE A 65 7.07 9.61 -32.72
C PHE A 65 7.57 8.83 -31.49
N GLN A 66 8.43 7.83 -31.67
CA GLN A 66 8.96 6.95 -30.60
C GLN A 66 10.24 7.48 -29.96
N LYS A 67 10.57 8.77 -30.09
CA LYS A 67 11.73 9.34 -29.43
C LYS A 67 11.53 9.25 -27.90
N GLN A 68 12.09 8.20 -27.33
CA GLN A 68 12.06 7.94 -25.89
C GLN A 68 12.95 8.96 -25.19
N TYR A 69 12.38 9.68 -24.23
CA TYR A 69 13.14 10.48 -23.30
C TYR A 69 13.59 9.56 -22.16
N SER A 70 14.90 9.43 -22.01
CA SER A 70 15.45 8.72 -20.86
C SER A 70 15.34 9.57 -19.62
N VAL A 71 14.46 9.22 -18.71
CA VAL A 71 14.32 9.88 -17.40
C VAL A 71 15.17 9.13 -16.39
N ALA A 72 16.23 9.80 -15.88
CA ALA A 72 17.01 9.27 -14.78
C ALA A 72 16.21 9.37 -13.48
N LEU A 73 15.76 8.25 -12.94
CA LEU A 73 15.15 8.23 -11.61
C LEU A 73 16.21 8.44 -10.53
N PRO A 74 15.95 9.26 -9.49
CA PRO A 74 16.89 9.43 -8.38
C PRO A 74 17.15 8.08 -7.70
N GLN A 75 18.45 7.75 -7.63
CA GLN A 75 18.94 6.48 -7.11
C GLN A 75 18.85 6.40 -5.59
N ASN A 76 18.20 5.34 -5.09
CA ASN A 76 18.67 4.65 -3.90
C ASN A 76 19.16 3.26 -4.33
N GLN A 77 20.49 3.20 -4.51
CA GLN A 77 21.36 2.01 -4.59
C GLN A 77 20.83 0.77 -5.36
N ILE A 78 21.65 0.36 -6.33
CA ILE A 78 21.71 -0.94 -7.03
C ILE A 78 21.04 -1.01 -8.40
N GLN A 79 20.92 -0.02 -9.20
CA GLN A 79 20.96 -0.10 -10.66
C GLN A 79 20.52 1.23 -11.26
N ASN A 80 21.35 1.81 -12.13
CA ASN A 80 20.98 2.89 -13.04
C ASN A 80 19.85 2.39 -13.96
N ARG A 81 18.59 2.44 -13.50
CA ARG A 81 17.44 2.23 -14.36
C ARG A 81 17.11 3.56 -15.01
N VAL A 82 17.59 3.72 -16.22
CA VAL A 82 17.03 4.69 -17.14
C VAL A 82 15.64 4.16 -17.51
N VAL A 83 14.61 4.87 -17.16
CA VAL A 83 13.24 4.56 -17.56
C VAL A 83 12.93 5.41 -18.77
N ASP A 84 12.76 4.76 -19.91
CA ASP A 84 12.36 5.43 -21.14
C ASP A 84 10.86 5.71 -21.09
N GLY A 85 10.47 7.00 -21.01
CA GLY A 85 9.07 7.40 -20.94
C GLY A 85 8.89 8.90 -21.01
N TYR A 86 7.65 9.33 -21.05
CA TYR A 86 7.26 10.75 -21.10
C TYR A 86 6.93 11.24 -19.69
N LEU A 87 7.70 12.20 -19.19
CA LEU A 87 7.44 12.84 -17.90
C LEU A 87 6.29 13.84 -18.05
N VAL A 88 5.29 13.72 -17.19
CA VAL A 88 4.22 14.72 -17.05
C VAL A 88 4.79 15.93 -16.31
N GLY A 89 4.76 17.08 -16.95
CA GLY A 89 5.23 18.35 -16.39
C GLY A 89 4.39 18.83 -15.20
N GLU A 90 4.91 19.84 -14.49
CA GLU A 90 4.17 20.51 -13.40
C GLU A 90 2.92 21.22 -13.92
N ASP A 91 2.92 21.59 -15.20
CA ASP A 91 1.78 22.17 -15.91
C ASP A 91 0.72 21.14 -16.33
N GLY A 92 0.91 19.86 -15.99
CA GLY A 92 0.02 18.78 -16.38
C GLY A 92 0.11 18.39 -17.86
N SER A 93 1.20 18.71 -18.56
CA SER A 93 1.38 18.38 -19.97
C SER A 93 2.51 17.39 -20.22
N ILE A 94 2.42 16.65 -21.33
CA ILE A 94 3.54 15.89 -21.93
C ILE A 94 3.91 16.48 -23.26
N ASN A 95 5.17 16.34 -23.69
CA ASN A 95 5.64 16.80 -24.99
C ASN A 95 5.88 15.62 -25.92
N LEU A 96 4.98 15.40 -26.87
CA LEU A 96 5.09 14.34 -27.87
C LEU A 96 5.82 14.88 -29.12
N PRO A 97 6.86 14.19 -29.65
CA PRO A 97 7.56 14.62 -30.85
C PRO A 97 6.58 14.89 -32.00
N ILE A 98 6.83 15.95 -32.77
CA ILE A 98 6.01 16.43 -33.92
C ILE A 98 4.64 17.01 -33.53
N VAL A 99 3.95 16.40 -32.57
CA VAL A 99 2.61 16.83 -32.12
C VAL A 99 2.71 18.05 -31.20
N GLY A 100 3.76 18.09 -30.33
CA GLY A 100 3.95 19.15 -29.35
C GLY A 100 3.36 18.80 -27.98
N ALA A 101 2.97 19.83 -27.22
CA ALA A 101 2.44 19.68 -25.87
C ALA A 101 1.00 19.16 -25.91
N ILE A 102 0.73 18.14 -25.09
CA ILE A 102 -0.60 17.54 -24.90
C ILE A 102 -0.94 17.62 -23.42
N ASP A 103 -2.08 18.21 -23.10
CA ASP A 103 -2.60 18.30 -21.75
C ASP A 103 -3.04 16.90 -21.26
N THR A 104 -2.63 16.54 -20.03
CA THR A 104 -3.00 15.28 -19.39
C THR A 104 -3.92 15.47 -18.18
N SER A 105 -4.23 16.72 -17.84
CA SER A 105 -5.02 17.08 -16.65
C SER A 105 -6.40 16.43 -16.70
N GLU A 106 -6.80 15.84 -15.57
CA GLU A 106 -8.08 15.13 -15.40
C GLU A 106 -8.29 13.94 -16.35
N LYS A 107 -7.26 13.51 -17.08
CA LYS A 107 -7.33 12.38 -18.00
C LYS A 107 -6.79 11.11 -17.38
N THR A 108 -7.41 10.00 -17.73
CA THR A 108 -6.90 8.65 -17.47
C THR A 108 -5.93 8.23 -18.58
N THR A 109 -5.12 7.20 -18.36
CA THR A 109 -4.25 6.62 -19.39
C THR A 109 -5.04 6.24 -20.66
N ASN A 110 -6.25 5.71 -20.48
CA ASN A 110 -7.10 5.31 -21.59
C ASN A 110 -7.67 6.51 -22.38
N SER A 111 -8.19 7.53 -21.68
CA SER A 111 -8.73 8.74 -22.37
C SER A 111 -7.62 9.51 -23.10
N LEU A 112 -6.43 9.60 -22.51
CA LEU A 112 -5.27 10.19 -23.16
C LEU A 112 -4.81 9.39 -24.39
N ALA A 113 -4.85 8.04 -24.31
CA ALA A 113 -4.51 7.18 -25.44
C ALA A 113 -5.44 7.41 -26.64
N LEU A 114 -6.74 7.53 -26.39
CA LEU A 114 -7.73 7.82 -27.44
C LEU A 114 -7.50 9.19 -28.07
N GLU A 115 -7.22 10.22 -27.28
CA GLU A 115 -6.93 11.56 -27.77
C GLU A 115 -5.65 11.60 -28.63
N ILE A 116 -4.57 10.97 -28.14
CA ILE A 116 -3.33 10.88 -28.92
C ILE A 116 -3.57 10.10 -30.22
N GLN A 117 -4.35 9.02 -30.18
CA GLN A 117 -4.71 8.26 -31.37
C GLN A 117 -5.45 9.12 -32.40
N GLU A 118 -6.39 9.96 -31.97
CA GLU A 118 -7.13 10.87 -32.82
C GLU A 118 -6.20 11.90 -33.49
N VAL A 119 -5.32 12.53 -32.70
CA VAL A 119 -4.34 13.49 -33.21
C VAL A 119 -3.40 12.85 -34.22
N LEU A 120 -2.88 11.63 -33.89
CA LEU A 120 -1.98 10.90 -34.79
C LEU A 120 -2.63 10.41 -36.07
N SER A 121 -3.95 10.27 -36.13
CA SER A 121 -4.69 9.86 -37.33
C SER A 121 -4.50 10.83 -38.49
N SER A 122 -4.12 12.09 -38.20
CA SER A 122 -3.77 13.09 -39.23
C SER A 122 -2.38 12.86 -39.85
N TYR A 123 -1.51 12.09 -39.19
CA TYR A 123 -0.13 11.84 -39.60
C TYR A 123 0.12 10.39 -40.02
N ILE A 124 -0.60 9.44 -39.41
CA ILE A 124 -0.41 8.01 -39.57
C ILE A 124 -1.75 7.35 -39.88
N LYS A 125 -1.74 6.41 -40.80
CA LYS A 125 -2.94 5.61 -41.11
C LYS A 125 -3.18 4.56 -40.05
N ASP A 126 -4.36 4.55 -39.45
CA ASP A 126 -4.83 3.59 -38.47
C ASP A 126 -3.83 3.39 -37.28
N PRO A 127 -3.46 4.48 -36.54
CA PRO A 127 -2.58 4.37 -35.40
C PRO A 127 -3.31 3.71 -34.22
N SER A 128 -2.57 2.91 -33.45
CA SER A 128 -3.02 2.37 -32.17
C SER A 128 -2.09 2.87 -31.07
N VAL A 129 -2.64 3.41 -30.01
CA VAL A 129 -1.89 3.98 -28.89
C VAL A 129 -2.24 3.23 -27.62
N ASN A 130 -1.20 2.83 -26.88
CA ASN A 130 -1.32 2.24 -25.54
C ASN A 130 -0.46 3.03 -24.57
N ILE A 131 -1.00 3.39 -23.42
CA ILE A 131 -0.31 4.18 -22.39
C ILE A 131 -0.30 3.41 -21.08
N ARG A 132 0.88 3.34 -20.43
CA ARG A 132 1.08 2.76 -19.10
C ARG A 132 1.86 3.70 -18.21
N LEU A 133 1.59 3.63 -16.91
CA LEU A 133 2.35 4.33 -15.90
C LEU A 133 3.59 3.51 -15.54
N LEU A 134 4.79 4.12 -15.58
CA LEU A 134 6.06 3.43 -15.31
C LEU A 134 6.55 3.60 -13.87
N ASN A 135 6.14 4.65 -13.21
CA ASN A 135 6.61 5.01 -11.89
C ASN A 135 5.53 4.87 -10.80
N PHE A 136 4.45 4.13 -11.06
CA PHE A 136 3.43 3.89 -10.04
C PHE A 136 4.05 3.13 -8.86
N ARG A 137 4.09 3.76 -7.69
CA ARG A 137 4.66 3.20 -6.47
C ARG A 137 3.76 3.46 -5.28
N VAL A 138 3.71 2.47 -4.38
CA VAL A 138 3.07 2.56 -3.07
C VAL A 138 4.05 2.12 -2.00
N SER A 139 3.96 2.71 -0.81
CA SER A 139 4.82 2.34 0.32
C SER A 139 3.98 1.63 1.39
N VAL A 140 4.47 0.49 1.87
CA VAL A 140 3.84 -0.26 2.97
C VAL A 140 4.83 -0.32 4.12
N LEU A 141 4.43 0.22 5.27
CA LEU A 141 5.28 0.40 6.44
C LEU A 141 4.62 -0.18 7.70
N GLY A 142 5.42 -0.41 8.74
CA GLY A 142 4.95 -0.87 10.05
C GLY A 142 4.93 -2.38 10.18
N GLU A 143 3.91 -2.91 10.86
CA GLU A 143 3.79 -4.34 11.24
C GLU A 143 3.28 -5.22 10.08
N VAL A 144 4.08 -5.26 9.00
CA VAL A 144 3.94 -6.17 7.85
C VAL A 144 5.17 -7.07 7.74
N ALA A 145 5.07 -8.17 7.01
CA ALA A 145 6.19 -9.11 6.89
C ALA A 145 7.40 -8.50 6.17
N ARG A 146 7.17 -7.65 5.17
CA ARG A 146 8.21 -7.00 4.36
C ARG A 146 7.86 -5.53 4.12
N PRO A 147 8.20 -4.63 5.06
CA PRO A 147 8.01 -3.20 4.84
C PRO A 147 8.88 -2.70 3.67
N GLY A 148 8.35 -1.81 2.84
CA GLY A 148 9.08 -1.28 1.70
C GLY A 148 8.22 -0.46 0.75
N THR A 149 8.85 0.04 -0.32
CA THR A 149 8.17 0.69 -1.44
C THR A 149 8.10 -0.28 -2.61
N TYR A 150 6.90 -0.46 -3.14
CA TYR A 150 6.59 -1.42 -4.20
C TYR A 150 6.24 -0.68 -5.48
N THR A 151 6.88 -1.04 -6.57
CA THR A 151 6.51 -0.57 -7.91
C THR A 151 5.38 -1.43 -8.44
N ILE A 152 4.33 -0.80 -8.90
CA ILE A 152 3.11 -1.43 -9.40
C ILE A 152 3.14 -1.36 -10.92
N LEU A 153 3.00 -2.51 -11.57
CA LEU A 153 3.01 -2.61 -13.04
C LEU A 153 1.58 -2.61 -13.61
N GLU A 154 0.60 -2.86 -12.76
CA GLU A 154 -0.81 -2.80 -13.09
C GLU A 154 -1.30 -1.35 -13.08
N GLU A 155 -2.36 -1.07 -13.81
CA GLU A 155 -2.99 0.27 -13.84
C GLU A 155 -3.56 0.69 -12.48
N ARG A 156 -3.74 -0.26 -11.58
CA ARG A 156 -4.32 -0.05 -10.25
C ARG A 156 -3.94 -1.17 -9.30
N ILE A 157 -3.95 -0.85 -8.02
CA ILE A 157 -3.77 -1.82 -6.94
C ILE A 157 -4.71 -1.46 -5.78
N SER A 158 -5.31 -2.46 -5.16
CA SER A 158 -6.10 -2.27 -3.95
C SER A 158 -5.23 -2.35 -2.69
N ILE A 159 -5.74 -1.83 -1.55
CA ILE A 159 -5.06 -1.96 -0.26
C ILE A 159 -4.73 -3.41 0.07
N PRO A 160 -5.66 -4.40 -0.03
CA PRO A 160 -5.33 -5.79 0.26
C PRO A 160 -4.25 -6.37 -0.66
N GLN A 161 -4.26 -5.99 -1.95
CA GLN A 161 -3.21 -6.43 -2.88
C GLN A 161 -1.83 -5.86 -2.50
N ALA A 162 -1.76 -4.57 -2.13
CA ALA A 162 -0.51 -3.95 -1.69
C ALA A 162 0.01 -4.58 -0.39
N LEU A 163 -0.87 -4.89 0.56
CA LEU A 163 -0.52 -5.62 1.77
C LEU A 163 -0.03 -7.04 1.44
N GLY A 164 -0.66 -7.71 0.46
CA GLY A 164 -0.21 -9.01 -0.05
C GLY A 164 1.21 -8.95 -0.65
N LEU A 165 1.56 -7.90 -1.41
CA LEU A 165 2.93 -7.66 -1.88
C LEU A 165 3.92 -7.50 -0.72
N ALA A 166 3.50 -6.87 0.37
CA ALA A 166 4.29 -6.72 1.59
C ALA A 166 4.34 -8.01 2.44
N GLY A 167 3.74 -9.11 1.97
CA GLY A 167 3.68 -10.39 2.67
C GLY A 167 2.68 -10.44 3.81
N ASP A 168 1.67 -9.57 3.75
CA ASP A 168 0.59 -9.41 4.71
C ASP A 168 1.01 -8.80 6.07
N LEU A 169 0.01 -8.47 6.89
CA LEU A 169 0.23 -8.01 8.25
C LEU A 169 0.79 -9.14 9.13
N THR A 170 1.75 -8.81 9.98
CA THR A 170 2.15 -9.75 11.03
C THR A 170 1.00 -9.99 12.01
N ILE A 171 1.14 -11.01 12.85
CA ILE A 171 0.17 -11.26 13.94
C ILE A 171 0.07 -10.07 14.91
N ASN A 172 1.10 -9.24 14.95
CA ASN A 172 1.17 -8.04 15.77
C ASN A 172 0.62 -6.79 15.10
N GLY A 173 0.20 -6.86 13.84
CA GLY A 173 -0.39 -5.74 13.12
C GLY A 173 -1.83 -5.47 13.57
N ASP A 174 -2.16 -4.19 13.78
CA ASP A 174 -3.52 -3.74 14.09
C ASP A 174 -4.33 -3.59 12.80
N ARG A 175 -5.25 -4.53 12.57
CA ARG A 175 -6.11 -4.58 11.38
C ARG A 175 -7.25 -3.59 11.41
N ASN A 176 -7.60 -3.10 12.61
CA ASN A 176 -8.70 -2.16 12.77
C ASN A 176 -8.27 -0.71 12.50
N HIS A 177 -6.95 -0.42 12.53
CA HIS A 177 -6.41 0.93 12.43
C HIS A 177 -5.23 1.01 11.46
N VAL A 178 -5.44 0.57 10.23
CA VAL A 178 -4.46 0.77 9.15
C VAL A 178 -4.59 2.19 8.63
N LEU A 179 -3.49 2.94 8.67
CA LEU A 179 -3.47 4.33 8.25
C LEU A 179 -3.05 4.42 6.78
N LEU A 180 -3.89 5.00 5.94
CA LEU A 180 -3.56 5.43 4.59
C LEU A 180 -3.21 6.91 4.62
N ILE A 181 -2.04 7.26 4.12
CA ILE A 181 -1.58 8.64 3.96
C ILE A 181 -1.47 8.90 2.46
N ARG A 182 -2.23 9.86 1.98
CA ARG A 182 -2.28 10.30 0.59
C ARG A 182 -1.88 11.76 0.49
N ASN A 183 -1.03 12.08 -0.48
CA ASN A 183 -0.74 13.47 -0.82
C ASN A 183 -1.46 13.78 -2.14
N GLN A 184 -2.44 14.67 -2.08
CA GLN A 184 -3.18 15.11 -3.26
C GLN A 184 -3.13 16.63 -3.31
N ASP A 185 -2.64 17.19 -4.42
CA ASP A 185 -2.55 18.65 -4.66
C ASP A 185 -1.81 19.42 -3.55
N GLY A 186 -0.76 18.81 -2.98
CA GLY A 186 0.02 19.39 -1.89
C GLY A 186 -0.64 19.29 -0.51
N GLN A 187 -1.85 18.76 -0.42
CA GLN A 187 -2.53 18.50 0.85
C GLN A 187 -2.36 17.03 1.26
N LYS A 188 -2.06 16.81 2.54
CA LYS A 188 -1.97 15.47 3.10
C LYS A 188 -3.33 15.06 3.68
N GLU A 189 -3.88 14.02 3.12
CA GLU A 189 -5.08 13.36 3.62
C GLU A 189 -4.69 12.10 4.38
N ASN A 190 -5.26 11.91 5.55
CA ASN A 190 -5.03 10.72 6.39
C ASN A 190 -6.36 10.01 6.62
N GLN A 191 -6.44 8.75 6.19
CA GLN A 191 -7.62 7.92 6.38
C GLN A 191 -7.28 6.68 7.21
N VAL A 192 -8.10 6.40 8.22
CA VAL A 192 -8.01 5.15 8.99
C VAL A 192 -8.92 4.11 8.35
N ILE A 193 -8.38 2.96 8.02
CA ILE A 193 -9.05 1.84 7.38
C ILE A 193 -9.16 0.69 8.37
N ASP A 194 -10.37 0.16 8.55
CA ASP A 194 -10.64 -1.05 9.31
C ASP A 194 -10.73 -2.25 8.34
N LEU A 195 -9.68 -3.06 8.27
CA LEU A 195 -9.61 -4.22 7.39
C LEU A 195 -10.48 -5.39 7.86
N THR A 196 -10.98 -5.35 9.10
CA THR A 196 -11.85 -6.41 9.63
C THR A 196 -13.29 -6.30 9.11
N LYS A 197 -13.65 -5.13 8.57
CA LYS A 197 -14.97 -4.85 8.00
C LYS A 197 -14.93 -4.86 6.48
N SER A 198 -16.07 -5.17 5.87
CA SER A 198 -16.22 -5.14 4.41
C SER A 198 -16.54 -3.74 3.86
N GLU A 199 -16.99 -2.81 4.73
CA GLU A 199 -17.37 -1.45 4.34
C GLU A 199 -16.31 -0.72 3.51
N PHE A 200 -15.02 -0.91 3.85
CA PHE A 200 -13.94 -0.23 3.12
C PHE A 200 -13.78 -0.69 1.67
N LEU A 201 -14.30 -1.87 1.30
CA LEU A 201 -14.26 -2.36 -0.10
C LEU A 201 -15.01 -1.44 -1.07
N GLN A 202 -15.94 -0.63 -0.56
CA GLN A 202 -16.73 0.34 -1.33
C GLN A 202 -16.23 1.76 -1.18
N SER A 203 -15.23 1.99 -0.33
CA SER A 203 -14.69 3.32 -0.11
C SER A 203 -13.85 3.80 -1.31
N GLU A 204 -13.76 5.10 -1.49
CA GLU A 204 -12.86 5.72 -2.47
C GLU A 204 -11.37 5.44 -2.17
N PHE A 205 -11.05 4.99 -0.96
CA PHE A 205 -9.71 4.63 -0.52
C PHE A 205 -9.35 3.17 -0.78
N TYR A 206 -10.28 2.35 -1.32
CA TYR A 206 -10.01 0.95 -1.62
C TYR A 206 -8.86 0.78 -2.62
N PHE A 207 -8.83 1.63 -3.66
CA PHE A 207 -7.73 1.68 -4.62
C PHE A 207 -6.70 2.74 -4.22
N LEU A 208 -5.44 2.33 -4.32
CA LEU A 208 -4.31 3.19 -4.03
C LEU A 208 -3.99 4.10 -5.21
N LYS A 209 -3.48 5.29 -4.89
CA LYS A 209 -2.95 6.26 -5.85
C LYS A 209 -1.42 6.28 -5.80
N GLN A 210 -0.82 6.95 -6.76
CA GLN A 210 0.62 7.18 -6.84
C GLN A 210 1.14 7.80 -5.53
N ASN A 211 2.23 7.24 -4.99
CA ASN A 211 2.90 7.65 -3.76
C ASN A 211 2.08 7.51 -2.46
N ASP A 212 0.97 6.76 -2.47
CA ASP A 212 0.25 6.42 -1.24
C ASP A 212 1.15 5.66 -0.26
N ILE A 213 0.96 5.93 1.03
CA ILE A 213 1.66 5.24 2.11
C ILE A 213 0.62 4.53 2.98
N ILE A 214 0.77 3.22 3.11
CA ILE A 214 0.03 2.39 4.05
C ILE A 214 0.91 2.20 5.28
N TYR A 215 0.43 2.59 6.44
CA TYR A 215 1.12 2.35 7.71
C TYR A 215 0.29 1.46 8.62
N VAL A 216 0.81 0.27 8.90
CA VAL A 216 0.21 -0.71 9.80
C VAL A 216 0.77 -0.50 11.20
N ARG A 217 -0.11 -0.10 12.13
CA ARG A 217 0.28 0.11 13.53
C ARG A 217 0.50 -1.23 14.24
N PRO A 218 1.39 -1.27 15.25
CA PRO A 218 1.46 -2.41 16.14
C PRO A 218 0.20 -2.51 17.02
N ASN A 219 -0.28 -3.71 17.26
CA ASN A 219 -1.37 -3.95 18.19
C ASN A 219 -0.93 -3.81 19.66
N ASN A 220 -1.88 -3.76 20.58
CA ASN A 220 -1.60 -3.60 22.01
C ASN A 220 -0.72 -4.72 22.59
N ALA A 221 -0.87 -5.95 22.11
CA ALA A 221 -0.05 -7.07 22.56
C ALA A 221 1.44 -6.84 22.23
N ARG A 222 1.76 -6.31 21.06
CA ARG A 222 3.12 -5.95 20.64
C ARG A 222 3.68 -4.81 21.49
N VAL A 223 2.87 -3.78 21.72
CA VAL A 223 3.28 -2.62 22.53
C VAL A 223 3.58 -3.07 23.98
N ILE A 224 2.72 -3.88 24.58
CA ILE A 224 2.91 -4.40 25.93
C ILE A 224 4.15 -5.31 25.98
N SER A 225 4.35 -6.20 24.99
CA SER A 225 5.50 -7.11 24.95
C SER A 225 6.85 -6.40 24.78
N SER A 226 6.86 -5.18 24.26
CA SER A 226 8.10 -4.37 24.15
C SER A 226 8.49 -3.70 25.46
N GLY A 227 7.62 -3.67 26.47
CA GLY A 227 7.89 -3.14 27.80
C GLY A 227 8.62 -4.15 28.72
N LEU A 228 9.23 -3.64 29.80
CA LEU A 228 9.94 -4.46 30.81
C LEU A 228 9.06 -5.57 31.43
N VAL A 229 7.75 -5.36 31.48
CA VAL A 229 6.77 -6.29 32.07
C VAL A 229 6.15 -7.23 31.03
N GLY A 230 6.39 -7.00 29.75
CA GLY A 230 5.72 -7.73 28.65
C GLY A 230 6.31 -9.12 28.35
N ASN A 231 7.49 -9.44 28.87
CA ASN A 231 8.07 -10.77 28.69
C ASN A 231 7.62 -11.69 29.82
N ALA A 232 6.85 -12.73 29.50
CA ALA A 232 6.41 -13.73 30.45
C ALA A 232 7.57 -14.33 31.27
N SER A 233 8.76 -14.49 30.65
CA SER A 233 9.98 -14.94 31.32
C SER A 233 10.46 -13.97 32.40
N THR A 234 10.36 -12.67 32.18
CA THR A 234 10.76 -11.66 33.17
C THR A 234 9.78 -11.63 34.34
N LEU A 235 8.48 -11.77 34.10
CA LEU A 235 7.46 -11.89 35.14
C LEU A 235 7.67 -13.14 35.99
N VAL A 236 7.93 -14.30 35.38
CA VAL A 236 8.23 -15.55 36.06
C VAL A 236 9.50 -15.43 36.90
N SER A 237 10.55 -14.77 36.40
CA SER A 237 11.79 -14.54 37.12
C SER A 237 11.60 -13.64 38.33
N ILE A 238 10.85 -12.55 38.19
CA ILE A 238 10.53 -11.64 39.32
C ILE A 238 9.68 -12.36 40.35
N LEU A 239 8.68 -13.15 39.92
CA LEU A 239 7.82 -13.91 40.81
C LEU A 239 8.61 -14.99 41.56
N SER A 240 9.51 -15.70 40.89
CA SER A 240 10.37 -16.73 41.52
C SER A 240 11.33 -16.12 42.52
N LEU A 241 11.90 -14.93 42.22
CA LEU A 241 12.74 -14.19 43.17
C LEU A 241 11.95 -13.75 44.40
N ALA A 242 10.75 -13.24 44.22
CA ALA A 242 9.89 -12.83 45.34
C ALA A 242 9.48 -14.01 46.23
N VAL A 243 9.14 -15.15 45.63
CA VAL A 243 8.83 -16.38 46.36
C VAL A 243 10.06 -16.91 47.14
N SER A 244 11.24 -16.87 46.51
CA SER A 244 12.49 -17.28 47.15
C SER A 244 12.84 -16.40 48.37
N LEU A 245 12.70 -15.08 48.21
CA LEU A 245 12.90 -14.12 49.31
C LEU A 245 11.89 -14.35 50.45
N PHE A 246 10.64 -14.57 50.13
CA PHE A 246 9.59 -14.84 51.11
C PHE A 246 9.88 -16.11 51.92
N ILE A 247 10.38 -17.18 51.26
CA ILE A 247 10.76 -18.43 51.95
C ILE A 247 11.95 -18.19 52.89
N VAL A 248 12.94 -17.40 52.48
CA VAL A 248 14.12 -17.08 53.31
C VAL A 248 13.75 -16.25 54.54
N ILE A 249 12.83 -15.30 54.42
CA ILE A 249 12.40 -14.41 55.51
C ILE A 249 11.47 -15.13 56.50
N THR A 250 10.70 -16.14 56.03
CA THR A 250 9.74 -16.88 56.87
C THR A 250 10.32 -18.16 57.50
N ARG A 251 11.60 -18.45 57.27
CA ARG A 251 12.32 -19.58 57.86
C ARG A 251 13.18 -19.13 59.02
#